data_a04e4fb1b639de31b7fd4ede4f30dd9f
#
_entry.id   a04e4fb1b639de31b7fd4ede4f30dd9f
#
_cell.length_a   1.000
_cell.length_b   1.000
_cell.length_c   1.000
_cell.angle_alpha   90.00
_cell.angle_beta   90.00
_cell.angle_gamma   90.00
#
_symmetry.space_group_name_H-M   'P 1'
#
loop_
_entity.id
_entity.type
_entity.pdbx_description
1 polymer ?
#
loop_
_entity_poly.entity_id
_entity_poly.type
_entity_poly.pdbx_seq_one_letter_code
_entity_poly.pdbx_strand_id
1 'polypeptide(L)'
;TSSAVLYTMPGKPVRAVLQLSHGMCEYVRRYAPMAEFYAAHGIALAGNEHLGHGDTAKAGEHGHYGERDGRFHLLNDLHTMNTLLHERFPDTPIILYGHSMGSFYARWYAEKWPESIMALVISGTAGPSLMNVIGQKLAGLIARVKGPRYVSPLMVKLNFGSYCKKIENAKSANDWLTRDEAVVNAYDADGLCTFQFTASTYREML
;
A
#
# COMPACT_ATOMS: atom_id res chain seq x y z
N THR A 1 -12.73 -10.58 3.98
CA THR A 1 -13.40 -9.26 3.98
C THR A 1 -12.34 -8.22 4.29
N SER A 2 -12.13 -7.25 3.38
CA SER A 2 -11.19 -6.16 3.56
C SER A 2 -11.88 -4.97 4.25
N SER A 3 -11.19 -4.28 5.16
CA SER A 3 -11.63 -3.01 5.72
C SER A 3 -11.47 -1.91 4.67
N ALA A 4 -12.38 -0.96 4.63
CA ALA A 4 -12.32 0.17 3.70
C ALA A 4 -12.74 1.48 4.39
N VAL A 5 -12.21 2.58 3.89
CA VAL A 5 -12.48 3.93 4.42
C VAL A 5 -12.89 4.84 3.27
N LEU A 6 -13.89 5.67 3.51
CA LEU A 6 -14.35 6.70 2.58
C LEU A 6 -14.38 8.05 3.30
N TYR A 7 -13.70 9.03 2.74
CA TYR A 7 -13.71 10.43 3.17
C TYR A 7 -14.48 11.28 2.20
N THR A 8 -15.48 11.99 2.71
CA THR A 8 -16.27 13.00 1.99
C THR A 8 -16.51 14.20 2.89
N MET A 9 -16.87 15.33 2.30
CA MET A 9 -17.29 16.51 3.09
C MET A 9 -18.81 16.62 3.05
N PRO A 10 -19.49 16.62 4.21
CA PRO A 10 -20.94 16.81 4.28
C PRO A 10 -21.40 18.08 3.55
N GLY A 11 -22.50 17.97 2.80
CA GLY A 11 -23.08 19.09 2.06
C GLY A 11 -22.31 19.52 0.80
N LYS A 12 -21.19 18.87 0.46
CA LYS A 12 -20.43 19.17 -0.76
C LYS A 12 -20.61 18.06 -1.80
N PRO A 13 -20.99 18.38 -3.05
CA PRO A 13 -21.11 17.37 -4.10
C PRO A 13 -19.75 16.79 -4.42
N VAL A 14 -19.71 15.47 -4.61
CA VAL A 14 -18.49 14.75 -5.04
C VAL A 14 -18.37 14.87 -6.56
N ARG A 15 -17.29 15.48 -7.03
CA ARG A 15 -16.99 15.70 -8.46
C ARG A 15 -16.00 14.71 -9.03
N ALA A 16 -15.21 14.09 -8.17
CA ALA A 16 -14.28 13.01 -8.51
C ALA A 16 -14.02 12.15 -7.28
N VAL A 17 -13.57 10.93 -7.49
CA VAL A 17 -13.13 10.03 -6.42
C VAL A 17 -11.66 9.71 -6.62
N LEU A 18 -10.85 9.88 -5.58
CA LEU A 18 -9.48 9.40 -5.51
C LEU A 18 -9.48 8.04 -4.81
N GLN A 19 -9.34 6.98 -5.59
CA GLN A 19 -9.18 5.62 -5.06
C GLN A 19 -7.73 5.40 -4.68
N LEU A 20 -7.47 5.14 -3.41
CA LEU A 20 -6.12 4.96 -2.85
C LEU A 20 -5.72 3.48 -2.81
N SER A 21 -4.57 3.17 -3.37
CA SER A 21 -3.78 1.96 -3.14
C SER A 21 -2.52 2.34 -2.35
N HIS A 22 -2.54 2.10 -1.04
CA HIS A 22 -1.50 2.54 -0.10
C HIS A 22 -0.21 1.70 -0.19
N GLY A 23 0.86 2.19 0.44
CA GLY A 23 2.18 1.56 0.43
C GLY A 23 2.34 0.41 1.43
N MET A 24 3.58 -0.09 1.52
CA MET A 24 3.97 -1.12 2.46
C MET A 24 4.04 -0.55 3.89
N CYS A 25 3.58 -1.33 4.88
CA CYS A 25 3.67 -0.98 6.30
C CYS A 25 3.00 0.38 6.61
N GLU A 26 1.85 0.60 6.01
CA GLU A 26 0.98 1.75 6.27
C GLU A 26 -0.50 1.36 6.04
N TYR A 27 -1.43 2.30 6.15
CA TYR A 27 -2.86 2.07 6.03
C TYR A 27 -3.61 3.34 5.60
N VAL A 28 -4.86 3.19 5.15
CA VAL A 28 -5.63 4.28 4.51
C VAL A 28 -5.80 5.51 5.41
N ARG A 29 -6.05 5.33 6.73
CA ARG A 29 -6.29 6.46 7.63
C ARG A 29 -5.08 7.37 7.82
N ARG A 30 -3.85 6.94 7.48
CA ARG A 30 -2.68 7.82 7.45
C ARG A 30 -2.77 8.92 6.40
N TYR A 31 -3.63 8.73 5.41
CA TYR A 31 -3.90 9.72 4.38
C TYR A 31 -5.02 10.71 4.76
N ALA A 32 -5.48 10.73 6.01
CA ALA A 32 -6.55 11.64 6.46
C ALA A 32 -6.27 13.12 6.14
N PRO A 33 -5.07 13.69 6.36
CA PRO A 33 -4.80 15.08 5.98
C PRO A 33 -4.95 15.34 4.48
N MET A 34 -4.51 14.41 3.65
CA MET A 34 -4.69 14.47 2.19
C MET A 34 -6.18 14.34 1.82
N ALA A 35 -6.90 13.44 2.49
CA ALA A 35 -8.32 13.22 2.27
C ALA A 35 -9.16 14.43 2.63
N GLU A 36 -8.87 15.10 3.74
CA GLU A 36 -9.52 16.35 4.18
C GLU A 36 -9.30 17.47 3.17
N PHE A 37 -8.06 17.62 2.69
CA PHE A 37 -7.74 18.59 1.64
C PHE A 37 -8.57 18.33 0.38
N TYR A 38 -8.60 17.11 -0.14
CA TYR A 38 -9.34 16.78 -1.35
C TYR A 38 -10.85 16.87 -1.15
N ALA A 39 -11.38 16.43 -0.02
CA ALA A 39 -12.80 16.53 0.31
C ALA A 39 -13.27 18.00 0.34
N ALA A 40 -12.45 18.92 0.87
CA ALA A 40 -12.71 20.36 0.82
C ALA A 40 -12.81 20.91 -0.61
N HIS A 41 -12.25 20.20 -1.59
CA HIS A 41 -12.32 20.56 -3.01
C HIS A 41 -13.34 19.70 -3.81
N GLY A 42 -14.21 18.97 -3.12
CA GLY A 42 -15.24 18.11 -3.77
C GLY A 42 -14.68 16.85 -4.40
N ILE A 43 -13.54 16.36 -3.93
CA ILE A 43 -12.95 15.09 -4.36
C ILE A 43 -12.98 14.14 -3.15
N ALA A 44 -13.76 13.06 -3.25
CA ALA A 44 -13.76 12.02 -2.23
C ALA A 44 -12.44 11.25 -2.27
N LEU A 45 -11.91 10.82 -1.10
CA LEU A 45 -10.84 9.84 -1.04
C LEU A 45 -11.40 8.54 -0.46
N ALA A 46 -11.14 7.43 -1.12
CA ALA A 46 -11.55 6.12 -0.66
C ALA A 46 -10.42 5.09 -0.87
N GLY A 47 -10.31 4.13 0.01
CA GLY A 47 -9.36 3.02 -0.14
C GLY A 47 -9.72 1.85 0.74
N ASN A 48 -9.32 0.66 0.33
CA ASN A 48 -9.35 -0.53 1.16
C ASN A 48 -7.96 -0.77 1.77
N GLU A 49 -7.94 -1.26 3.00
CA GLU A 49 -6.72 -1.76 3.62
C GLU A 49 -6.27 -3.02 2.88
N HIS A 50 -5.04 -3.03 2.41
CA HIS A 50 -4.48 -4.20 1.73
C HIS A 50 -4.41 -5.42 2.66
N LEU A 51 -4.36 -6.62 2.09
CA LEU A 51 -4.10 -7.83 2.84
C LEU A 51 -2.86 -7.67 3.72
N GLY A 52 -2.93 -8.13 4.95
CA GLY A 52 -1.82 -8.00 5.90
C GLY A 52 -1.58 -6.58 6.41
N HIS A 53 -2.50 -5.62 6.19
CA HIS A 53 -2.38 -4.24 6.63
C HIS A 53 -3.61 -3.76 7.38
N GLY A 54 -3.43 -2.71 8.17
CA GLY A 54 -4.48 -2.01 8.88
C GLY A 54 -5.48 -2.95 9.57
N ASP A 55 -6.77 -2.60 9.51
CA ASP A 55 -7.86 -3.38 10.10
C ASP A 55 -8.27 -4.61 9.24
N THR A 56 -7.68 -4.80 8.05
CA THR A 56 -7.87 -6.02 7.26
C THR A 56 -7.07 -7.18 7.82
N ALA A 57 -5.90 -6.92 8.40
CA ALA A 57 -5.10 -7.94 9.04
C ALA A 57 -5.69 -8.32 10.40
N LYS A 58 -5.80 -9.62 10.66
CA LYS A 58 -6.10 -10.12 12.01
C LYS A 58 -4.87 -9.94 12.91
N ALA A 59 -5.09 -10.01 14.21
CA ALA A 59 -4.01 -9.96 15.17
C ALA A 59 -2.94 -11.02 14.85
N GLY A 60 -1.68 -10.60 14.71
CA GLY A 60 -0.54 -11.45 14.34
C GLY A 60 -0.43 -11.80 12.86
N GLU A 61 -1.27 -11.24 11.99
CA GLU A 61 -1.22 -11.45 10.54
C GLU A 61 -0.70 -10.24 9.74
N HIS A 62 -0.30 -9.16 10.42
CA HIS A 62 0.30 -8.02 9.76
C HIS A 62 1.55 -8.44 8.97
N GLY A 63 1.65 -7.93 7.75
CA GLY A 63 2.75 -8.26 6.83
C GLY A 63 2.62 -9.61 6.12
N HIS A 64 1.47 -10.31 6.26
CA HIS A 64 1.21 -11.59 5.62
C HIS A 64 0.05 -11.53 4.62
N TYR A 65 0.33 -11.76 3.33
CA TYR A 65 -0.68 -11.76 2.24
C TYR A 65 -1.35 -13.11 2.02
N GLY A 66 -0.96 -14.12 2.78
CA GLY A 66 -1.29 -15.51 2.52
C GLY A 66 -0.09 -16.30 2.02
N GLU A 67 -0.26 -17.61 1.90
CA GLU A 67 0.82 -18.51 1.51
C GLU A 67 1.07 -18.51 0.00
N ARG A 68 0.04 -18.25 -0.80
CA ARG A 68 0.08 -18.20 -2.27
C ARG A 68 -0.99 -17.24 -2.79
N ASP A 69 -0.75 -16.69 -3.99
CA ASP A 69 -1.72 -15.90 -4.75
C ASP A 69 -2.20 -14.60 -4.06
N GLY A 70 -1.55 -14.19 -2.98
CA GLY A 70 -1.90 -12.99 -2.23
C GLY A 70 -1.93 -11.73 -3.08
N ARG A 71 -1.02 -11.61 -4.05
CA ARG A 71 -1.00 -10.51 -5.02
C ARG A 71 -2.26 -10.41 -5.88
N PHE A 72 -2.85 -11.55 -6.27
CA PHE A 72 -4.10 -11.57 -7.05
C PHE A 72 -5.30 -11.19 -6.19
N HIS A 73 -5.32 -11.63 -4.93
CA HIS A 73 -6.36 -11.23 -3.99
C HIS A 73 -6.34 -9.73 -3.74
N LEU A 74 -5.14 -9.14 -3.53
CA LEU A 74 -4.98 -7.71 -3.34
C LEU A 74 -5.45 -6.92 -4.57
N LEU A 75 -5.09 -7.37 -5.76
CA LEU A 75 -5.53 -6.76 -7.02
C LEU A 75 -7.06 -6.84 -7.20
N ASN A 76 -7.66 -7.98 -6.86
CA ASN A 76 -9.11 -8.16 -6.92
C ASN A 76 -9.84 -7.33 -5.86
N ASP A 77 -9.25 -7.13 -4.67
CA ASP A 77 -9.80 -6.23 -3.65
C ASP A 77 -9.83 -4.77 -4.14
N LEU A 78 -8.78 -4.33 -4.86
CA LEU A 78 -8.78 -3.01 -5.51
C LEU A 78 -9.90 -2.90 -6.55
N HIS A 79 -10.15 -3.96 -7.34
CA HIS A 79 -11.21 -3.97 -8.34
C HIS A 79 -12.60 -3.98 -7.68
N THR A 80 -12.79 -4.76 -6.63
CA THR A 80 -14.02 -4.75 -5.84
C THR A 80 -14.29 -3.36 -5.28
N MET A 81 -13.28 -2.70 -4.71
CA MET A 81 -13.41 -1.33 -4.21
C MET A 81 -13.79 -0.37 -5.33
N ASN A 82 -13.19 -0.46 -6.50
CA ASN A 82 -13.51 0.36 -7.66
C ASN A 82 -14.98 0.18 -8.10
N THR A 83 -15.45 -1.06 -8.17
CA THR A 83 -16.85 -1.38 -8.50
C THR A 83 -17.81 -0.74 -7.51
N LEU A 84 -17.54 -0.87 -6.21
CA LEU A 84 -18.36 -0.25 -5.16
C LEU A 84 -18.35 1.28 -5.24
N LEU A 85 -17.24 1.88 -5.68
CA LEU A 85 -17.16 3.32 -5.88
C LEU A 85 -17.99 3.77 -7.08
N HIS A 86 -18.01 3.03 -8.18
CA HIS A 86 -18.91 3.31 -9.32
C HIS A 86 -20.37 3.18 -8.93
N GLU A 87 -20.74 2.18 -8.13
CA GLU A 87 -22.10 2.03 -7.60
C GLU A 87 -22.49 3.18 -6.67
N ARG A 88 -21.57 3.62 -5.82
CA ARG A 88 -21.80 4.68 -4.83
C ARG A 88 -21.83 6.08 -5.43
N PHE A 89 -21.06 6.32 -6.50
CA PHE A 89 -20.87 7.59 -7.19
C PHE A 89 -21.06 7.39 -8.71
N PRO A 90 -22.28 7.12 -9.19
CA PRO A 90 -22.54 6.96 -10.62
C PRO A 90 -22.05 8.19 -11.41
N ASP A 91 -21.53 7.98 -12.60
CA ASP A 91 -21.05 9.02 -13.52
C ASP A 91 -19.94 9.93 -12.97
N THR A 92 -19.38 9.59 -11.80
CA THR A 92 -18.30 10.34 -11.18
C THR A 92 -16.95 9.72 -11.58
N PRO A 93 -16.01 10.52 -12.10
CA PRO A 93 -14.70 10.00 -12.51
C PRO A 93 -13.91 9.47 -11.32
N ILE A 94 -13.30 8.29 -11.49
CA ILE A 94 -12.41 7.69 -10.51
C ILE A 94 -10.96 7.85 -10.97
N ILE A 95 -10.12 8.37 -10.08
CA ILE A 95 -8.67 8.50 -10.25
C ILE A 95 -8.03 7.48 -9.34
N LEU A 96 -7.27 6.53 -9.89
CA LEU A 96 -6.52 5.58 -9.07
C LEU A 96 -5.18 6.18 -8.67
N TYR A 97 -4.96 6.31 -7.36
CA TYR A 97 -3.70 6.78 -6.77
C TYR A 97 -2.98 5.63 -6.10
N GLY A 98 -1.78 5.30 -6.58
CA GLY A 98 -0.93 4.27 -5.99
C GLY A 98 0.35 4.85 -5.39
N HIS A 99 0.63 4.56 -4.13
CA HIS A 99 1.86 4.96 -3.45
C HIS A 99 2.78 3.77 -3.18
N SER A 100 4.08 3.91 -3.47
CA SER A 100 5.10 2.89 -3.19
C SER A 100 4.67 1.51 -3.68
N MET A 101 4.56 0.50 -2.81
CA MET A 101 4.01 -0.82 -3.13
C MET A 101 2.64 -0.73 -3.82
N GLY A 102 1.75 0.13 -3.34
CA GLY A 102 0.43 0.34 -3.95
C GLY A 102 0.50 0.83 -5.39
N SER A 103 1.60 1.51 -5.78
CA SER A 103 1.81 1.94 -7.16
C SER A 103 2.05 0.77 -8.12
N PHE A 104 2.61 -0.35 -7.64
CA PHE A 104 2.80 -1.55 -8.47
C PHE A 104 1.44 -2.18 -8.79
N TYR A 105 0.58 -2.31 -7.80
CA TYR A 105 -0.78 -2.81 -7.98
C TYR A 105 -1.65 -1.87 -8.79
N ALA A 106 -1.51 -0.55 -8.60
CA ALA A 106 -2.25 0.44 -9.38
C ALA A 106 -1.87 0.40 -10.87
N ARG A 107 -0.60 0.20 -11.21
CA ARG A 107 -0.15 0.00 -12.60
C ARG A 107 -0.72 -1.29 -13.18
N TRP A 108 -0.62 -2.40 -12.47
CA TRP A 108 -1.19 -3.67 -12.90
C TRP A 108 -2.71 -3.62 -13.02
N TYR A 109 -3.37 -2.87 -12.13
CA TYR A 109 -4.80 -2.57 -12.23
C TYR A 109 -5.15 -1.85 -13.53
N ALA A 110 -4.42 -0.78 -13.86
CA ALA A 110 -4.66 0.01 -15.05
C ALA A 110 -4.40 -0.76 -16.37
N GLU A 111 -3.51 -1.75 -16.35
CA GLU A 111 -3.32 -2.68 -17.48
C GLU A 111 -4.53 -3.60 -17.67
N LYS A 112 -5.15 -4.01 -16.57
CA LYS A 112 -6.23 -5.03 -16.59
C LYS A 112 -7.63 -4.43 -16.76
N TRP A 113 -7.87 -3.25 -16.21
CA TRP A 113 -9.18 -2.55 -16.24
C TRP A 113 -9.01 -1.05 -16.52
N PRO A 114 -8.42 -0.68 -17.68
CA PRO A 114 -8.14 0.73 -18.01
C PRO A 114 -9.40 1.59 -18.09
N GLU A 115 -10.52 1.01 -18.51
CA GLU A 115 -11.80 1.69 -18.69
C GLU A 115 -12.50 2.05 -17.36
N SER A 116 -12.09 1.44 -16.25
CA SER A 116 -12.70 1.67 -14.93
C SER A 116 -12.13 2.88 -14.19
N ILE A 117 -11.10 3.52 -14.74
CA ILE A 117 -10.46 4.69 -14.15
C ILE A 117 -10.27 5.79 -15.19
N MET A 118 -10.49 7.04 -14.79
CA MET A 118 -10.24 8.20 -15.66
C MET A 118 -8.75 8.52 -15.76
N ALA A 119 -8.00 8.32 -14.69
CA ALA A 119 -6.58 8.62 -14.61
C ALA A 119 -5.86 7.74 -13.58
N LEU A 120 -4.56 7.58 -13.77
CA LEU A 120 -3.65 6.90 -12.87
C LEU A 120 -2.60 7.89 -12.35
N VAL A 121 -2.49 7.99 -11.03
CA VAL A 121 -1.42 8.74 -10.35
C VAL A 121 -0.55 7.75 -9.61
N ILE A 122 0.75 7.79 -9.85
CA ILE A 122 1.73 6.92 -9.19
C ILE A 122 2.79 7.75 -8.48
N SER A 123 3.05 7.41 -7.22
CA SER A 123 4.00 8.10 -6.35
C SER A 123 4.98 7.08 -5.74
N GLY A 124 6.27 7.39 -5.75
CA GLY A 124 7.29 6.53 -5.15
C GLY A 124 7.40 5.15 -5.81
N THR A 125 7.10 5.04 -7.11
CA THR A 125 7.14 3.79 -7.86
C THR A 125 8.57 3.37 -8.22
N ALA A 126 8.74 2.09 -8.55
CA ALA A 126 9.97 1.55 -9.10
C ALA A 126 9.69 0.79 -10.41
N GLY A 127 10.70 0.74 -11.27
CA GLY A 127 10.68 -0.06 -12.50
C GLY A 127 11.09 -1.52 -12.27
N PRO A 128 11.00 -2.34 -13.33
CA PRO A 128 11.51 -3.70 -13.30
C PRO A 128 13.03 -3.72 -13.03
N SER A 129 13.47 -4.65 -12.21
CA SER A 129 14.88 -4.79 -11.82
C SER A 129 15.26 -6.27 -11.73
N LEU A 130 16.46 -6.61 -12.20
CA LEU A 130 17.02 -7.94 -12.00
C LEU A 130 17.12 -8.29 -10.51
N MET A 131 17.37 -7.29 -9.67
CA MET A 131 17.42 -7.47 -8.20
C MET A 131 16.06 -7.88 -7.63
N ASN A 132 14.95 -7.39 -8.19
CA ASN A 132 13.61 -7.83 -7.78
C ASN A 132 13.40 -9.30 -8.12
N VAL A 133 13.81 -9.74 -9.31
CA VAL A 133 13.71 -11.16 -9.71
C VAL A 133 14.54 -12.07 -8.80
N ILE A 134 15.76 -11.64 -8.46
CA ILE A 134 16.64 -12.38 -7.53
C ILE A 134 16.00 -12.38 -6.13
N GLY A 135 15.51 -11.25 -5.67
CA GLY A 135 14.83 -11.10 -4.38
C GLY A 135 13.60 -11.98 -4.26
N GLN A 136 12.78 -12.06 -5.31
CA GLN A 136 11.60 -12.93 -5.37
C GLN A 136 11.98 -14.42 -5.24
N LYS A 137 12.99 -14.87 -5.99
CA LYS A 137 13.48 -16.26 -5.92
C LYS A 137 14.05 -16.58 -4.53
N LEU A 138 14.81 -15.63 -3.95
CA LEU A 138 15.37 -15.78 -2.60
C LEU A 138 14.25 -15.84 -1.55
N ALA A 139 13.26 -14.96 -1.62
CA ALA A 139 12.10 -15.00 -0.74
C ALA A 139 11.33 -16.33 -0.86
N GLY A 140 11.16 -16.83 -2.08
CA GLY A 140 10.55 -18.13 -2.34
C GLY A 140 11.33 -19.32 -1.72
N LEU A 141 12.65 -19.28 -1.81
CA LEU A 141 13.52 -20.30 -1.18
C LEU A 141 13.42 -20.22 0.36
N ILE A 142 13.47 -19.02 0.92
CA ILE A 142 13.32 -18.81 2.37
C ILE A 142 11.96 -19.30 2.85
N ALA A 143 10.87 -18.96 2.13
CA ALA A 143 9.53 -19.43 2.45
C ALA A 143 9.40 -20.95 2.43
N ARG A 144 10.11 -21.62 1.48
CA ARG A 144 10.12 -23.08 1.39
C ARG A 144 10.87 -23.75 2.54
N VAL A 145 12.00 -23.16 2.98
CA VAL A 145 12.91 -23.77 3.98
C VAL A 145 12.50 -23.40 5.42
N LYS A 146 12.10 -22.15 5.65
CA LYS A 146 11.79 -21.61 6.99
C LYS A 146 10.28 -21.48 7.25
N GLY A 147 9.47 -21.71 6.24
CA GLY A 147 8.02 -21.53 6.27
C GLY A 147 7.56 -20.18 5.67
N PRO A 148 6.33 -20.14 5.13
CA PRO A 148 5.82 -18.97 4.42
C PRO A 148 5.64 -17.73 5.34
N ARG A 149 5.37 -17.93 6.62
CA ARG A 149 5.19 -16.86 7.63
C ARG A 149 6.49 -16.37 8.26
N TYR A 150 7.64 -16.94 7.87
CA TYR A 150 8.93 -16.53 8.42
C TYR A 150 9.26 -15.08 8.02
N VAL A 151 9.53 -14.23 9.01
CA VAL A 151 10.05 -12.88 8.81
C VAL A 151 11.57 -12.97 8.69
N SER A 152 12.10 -12.66 7.51
CA SER A 152 13.52 -12.81 7.21
C SER A 152 14.28 -11.51 7.44
N PRO A 153 15.21 -11.44 8.41
CA PRO A 153 16.06 -10.25 8.59
C PRO A 153 16.88 -9.90 7.34
N LEU A 154 17.25 -10.91 6.55
CA LEU A 154 17.95 -10.72 5.28
C LEU A 154 17.06 -9.97 4.28
N MET A 155 15.79 -10.36 4.12
CA MET A 155 14.86 -9.69 3.21
C MET A 155 14.60 -8.25 3.66
N VAL A 156 14.41 -8.02 4.96
CA VAL A 156 14.25 -6.68 5.53
C VAL A 156 15.48 -5.81 5.22
N LYS A 157 16.69 -6.33 5.45
CA LYS A 157 17.93 -5.61 5.16
C LYS A 157 18.11 -5.30 3.67
N LEU A 158 17.76 -6.23 2.78
CA LEU A 158 17.84 -6.01 1.34
C LEU A 158 16.86 -4.95 0.85
N ASN A 159 15.65 -4.89 1.42
CA ASN A 159 14.65 -3.91 1.02
C ASN A 159 14.90 -2.51 1.62
N PHE A 160 15.21 -2.41 2.90
CA PHE A 160 15.26 -1.12 3.62
C PHE A 160 16.66 -0.70 4.09
N GLY A 161 17.61 -1.63 4.18
CA GLY A 161 18.90 -1.38 4.82
C GLY A 161 19.80 -0.34 4.16
N SER A 162 19.41 0.20 2.99
CA SER A 162 20.15 1.25 2.30
C SER A 162 19.47 2.63 2.35
N TYR A 163 18.21 2.73 2.79
CA TYR A 163 17.41 3.95 2.64
C TYR A 163 17.94 5.12 3.48
N CYS A 164 18.37 4.86 4.70
CA CYS A 164 18.96 5.89 5.57
C CYS A 164 20.47 6.11 5.37
N LYS A 165 21.15 5.35 4.49
CA LYS A 165 22.62 5.48 4.34
C LYS A 165 23.12 6.86 3.88
N LYS A 166 22.28 7.65 3.24
CA LYS A 166 22.60 9.00 2.76
C LYS A 166 22.01 10.11 3.63
N ILE A 167 21.38 9.74 4.75
CA ILE A 167 20.79 10.70 5.68
C ILE A 167 21.80 10.92 6.81
N GLU A 168 22.32 12.13 6.91
CA GLU A 168 23.23 12.51 7.97
C GLU A 168 22.48 12.51 9.30
N ASN A 169 23.10 11.91 10.34
CA ASN A 169 22.55 11.83 11.69
C ASN A 169 21.14 11.20 11.78
N ALA A 170 20.86 10.18 10.95
CA ALA A 170 19.60 9.44 11.04
C ALA A 170 19.40 8.91 12.47
N LYS A 171 18.24 9.22 13.05
CA LYS A 171 17.84 8.82 14.41
C LYS A 171 16.97 7.58 14.40
N SER A 172 16.24 7.37 13.31
CA SER A 172 15.36 6.23 13.06
C SER A 172 15.71 5.51 11.76
N ALA A 173 15.38 4.22 11.69
CA ALA A 173 15.43 3.45 10.44
C ALA A 173 14.41 3.96 9.40
N ASN A 174 13.50 4.83 9.80
CA ASN A 174 12.41 5.39 8.97
C ASN A 174 12.60 6.87 8.62
N ASP A 175 13.75 7.50 8.96
CA ASP A 175 14.05 8.91 8.63
C ASP A 175 14.02 9.21 7.12
N TRP A 176 14.09 8.18 6.29
CA TRP A 176 13.98 8.32 4.84
C TRP A 176 12.56 8.66 4.36
N LEU A 177 11.54 8.47 5.20
CA LEU A 177 10.14 8.74 4.84
C LEU A 177 9.86 10.22 4.64
N THR A 178 10.40 11.06 5.50
CA THR A 178 10.18 12.51 5.49
C THR A 178 11.24 13.23 6.31
N ARG A 179 11.36 14.56 6.11
CA ARG A 179 12.19 15.46 6.94
C ARG A 179 11.46 15.97 8.19
N ASP A 180 10.17 15.70 8.31
CA ASP A 180 9.38 16.06 9.48
C ASP A 180 9.53 14.99 10.56
N GLU A 181 10.30 15.30 11.61
CA GLU A 181 10.57 14.39 12.73
C GLU A 181 9.27 13.98 13.46
N ALA A 182 8.26 14.84 13.53
CA ALA A 182 7.00 14.50 14.18
C ALA A 182 6.25 13.40 13.42
N VAL A 183 6.29 13.44 12.09
CA VAL A 183 5.70 12.39 11.23
C VAL A 183 6.46 11.08 11.35
N VAL A 184 7.81 11.11 11.40
CA VAL A 184 8.63 9.91 11.61
C VAL A 184 8.33 9.29 12.97
N ASN A 185 8.34 10.10 14.03
CA ASN A 185 8.05 9.62 15.38
C ASN A 185 6.64 9.02 15.50
N ALA A 186 5.65 9.63 14.86
CA ALA A 186 4.29 9.08 14.82
C ALA A 186 4.24 7.74 14.07
N TYR A 187 5.01 7.60 12.97
CA TYR A 187 5.13 6.33 12.24
C TYR A 187 5.79 5.25 13.10
N ASP A 188 6.89 5.56 13.77
CA ASP A 188 7.65 4.64 14.61
C ASP A 188 6.86 4.16 15.85
N ALA A 189 5.97 5.01 16.36
CA ALA A 189 5.10 4.69 17.49
C ALA A 189 3.85 3.89 17.08
N ASP A 190 3.53 3.80 15.79
CA ASP A 190 2.33 3.16 15.29
C ASP A 190 2.57 1.67 14.98
N GLY A 191 1.96 0.78 15.79
CA GLY A 191 2.05 -0.66 15.60
C GLY A 191 1.47 -1.16 14.26
N LEU A 192 0.63 -0.36 13.59
CA LEU A 192 0.12 -0.64 12.24
C LEU A 192 1.10 -0.24 11.12
N CYS A 193 2.25 0.34 11.48
CA CYS A 193 3.31 0.76 10.55
C CYS A 193 4.64 0.03 10.77
N THR A 194 4.87 -0.55 11.94
CA THR A 194 6.18 -1.10 12.35
C THR A 194 6.30 -2.61 12.23
N PHE A 195 5.36 -3.27 11.56
CA PHE A 195 5.45 -4.70 11.27
C PHE A 195 6.40 -4.99 10.09
N GLN A 196 6.76 -6.24 9.92
CA GLN A 196 7.63 -6.69 8.83
C GLN A 196 6.92 -7.72 7.94
N PHE A 197 7.27 -7.73 6.66
CA PHE A 197 6.71 -8.68 5.71
C PHE A 197 7.28 -10.09 5.91
N THR A 198 6.39 -11.07 5.73
CA THR A 198 6.77 -12.48 5.71
C THR A 198 7.47 -12.85 4.39
N ALA A 199 8.18 -13.98 4.38
CA ALA A 199 8.88 -14.47 3.20
C ALA A 199 7.92 -14.73 2.02
N SER A 200 6.70 -15.23 2.27
CA SER A 200 5.70 -15.40 1.22
C SER A 200 5.24 -14.05 0.66
N THR A 201 5.06 -13.04 1.50
CA THR A 201 4.65 -11.70 1.05
C THR A 201 5.72 -11.05 0.16
N TYR A 202 6.99 -11.15 0.53
CA TYR A 202 8.08 -10.67 -0.34
C TYR A 202 8.11 -11.40 -1.69
N ARG A 203 7.86 -12.70 -1.72
CA ARG A 203 7.75 -13.46 -2.97
C ARG A 203 6.58 -13.00 -3.83
N GLU A 204 5.45 -12.64 -3.24
CA GLU A 204 4.27 -12.18 -3.96
C GLU A 204 4.40 -10.73 -4.45
N MET A 205 5.16 -9.89 -3.75
CA MET A 205 5.31 -8.46 -4.05
C MET A 205 6.40 -8.18 -5.08
N LEU A 206 7.55 -8.88 -5.00
CA LEU A 206 8.70 -8.69 -5.89
C LEU A 206 8.54 -9.45 -7.21
#